data_a9710af35bca1e385a6b153b6fd8ce3d
#
_entry.id   a9710af35bca1e385a6b153b6fd8ce3d
#
_cell.length_a   1.000
_cell.length_b   1.000
_cell.length_c   1.000
_cell.angle_alpha   90.00
_cell.angle_beta   90.00
_cell.angle_gamma   90.00
#
_symmetry.space_group_name_H-M   'P 1'
#
loop_
_entity.id
_entity.type
_entity.pdbx_description
1 polymer ?
#
loop_
_entity_poly.entity_id
_entity_poly.type
_entity_poly.pdbx_seq_one_letter_code
_entity_poly.pdbx_strand_id
1 'polypeptide(L)'
;MTPIQASSDQLVSIDALRRRIGAPDCPVPIDARTAEDFAADPRFIPGSVRRPGLDVRAWASEFTGKSTVVYCQRGLKISQGAAAYLRLAGAQAVALEGGFESWREAGLALVPEAAIGSRDDQGRTHWVTRARPKVDRIACPWLIRRFIDRDAVFLFVQASEVLAVAERFGATPFDTEGAVWNHAGENCTFDAMLEAWGLDADPAIARLARVVRGADTGRPDIAAEAAGLVALSRGLSALIDDDLRQLEQGMVIYDALYAWACNAEALSAANLGAAA
;
A
#
# COMPACT_ATOMS: atom_id res chain seq x y z
N MET A 1 3.28 0.41 20.92
CA MET A 1 3.36 1.33 19.76
C MET A 1 4.35 2.44 20.12
N THR A 2 5.51 2.46 19.50
CA THR A 2 6.47 3.55 19.74
C THR A 2 6.16 4.63 18.71
N PRO A 3 5.80 5.86 19.11
CA PRO A 3 5.63 6.96 18.16
C PRO A 3 6.97 7.17 17.41
N ILE A 4 6.90 7.65 16.17
CA ILE A 4 8.09 8.11 15.48
C ILE A 4 8.68 9.21 16.38
N GLN A 5 9.83 8.93 17.01
CA GLN A 5 10.59 9.98 17.69
C GLN A 5 11.09 10.92 16.60
N ALA A 6 10.44 12.07 16.48
CA ALA A 6 11.01 13.18 15.72
C ALA A 6 12.35 13.51 16.37
N SER A 7 13.42 13.56 15.56
CA SER A 7 14.67 14.17 15.99
C SER A 7 14.40 15.61 16.43
N SER A 8 15.34 16.25 17.13
CA SER A 8 15.23 17.65 17.55
C SER A 8 14.84 18.62 16.43
N ASP A 9 15.05 18.22 15.17
CA ASP A 9 14.82 19.00 13.95
C ASP A 9 13.50 18.68 13.22
N GLN A 10 12.62 17.84 13.79
CA GLN A 10 11.33 17.46 13.19
C GLN A 10 11.46 16.83 11.78
N LEU A 11 12.56 16.13 11.56
CA LEU A 11 12.84 15.36 10.36
C LEU A 11 12.75 13.85 10.67
N VAL A 12 12.42 13.08 9.65
CA VAL A 12 12.47 11.61 9.70
C VAL A 12 13.39 11.10 8.59
N SER A 13 14.25 10.15 8.93
CA SER A 13 15.15 9.55 7.95
C SER A 13 14.39 8.65 6.97
N ILE A 14 14.97 8.48 5.76
CA ILE A 14 14.46 7.56 4.73
C ILE A 14 14.30 6.15 5.28
N ASP A 15 15.30 5.65 6.01
CA ASP A 15 15.24 4.31 6.60
C ASP A 15 14.13 4.14 7.63
N ALA A 16 13.84 5.19 8.42
CA ALA A 16 12.76 5.15 9.37
C ALA A 16 11.38 5.11 8.69
N LEU A 17 11.19 5.88 7.60
CA LEU A 17 9.96 5.83 6.82
C LEU A 17 9.83 4.50 6.07
N ARG A 18 10.90 4.03 5.40
CA ARG A 18 10.90 2.77 4.64
C ARG A 18 10.41 1.58 5.48
N ARG A 19 10.89 1.48 6.74
CA ARG A 19 10.46 0.42 7.66
C ARG A 19 9.00 0.48 8.08
N ARG A 20 8.30 1.59 7.80
CA ARG A 20 6.90 1.79 8.14
C ARG A 20 5.97 1.63 6.94
N ILE A 21 6.48 1.77 5.71
CA ILE A 21 5.69 1.57 4.49
C ILE A 21 5.09 0.17 4.49
N GLY A 22 3.80 0.07 4.18
CA GLY A 22 3.03 -1.18 4.19
C GLY A 22 2.49 -1.60 5.57
N ALA A 23 2.96 -1.00 6.67
CA ALA A 23 2.42 -1.28 8.00
C ALA A 23 1.06 -0.58 8.22
N PRO A 24 0.14 -1.19 9.01
CA PRO A 24 -1.18 -0.60 9.28
C PRO A 24 -1.12 0.80 9.92
N ASP A 25 -0.08 1.04 10.72
CA ASP A 25 0.14 2.29 11.44
C ASP A 25 1.18 3.21 10.73
N CYS A 26 1.44 2.96 9.43
CA CYS A 26 2.29 3.84 8.63
C CYS A 26 1.76 5.27 8.65
N PRO A 27 2.60 6.28 8.97
CA PRO A 27 2.20 7.66 8.80
C PRO A 27 1.82 7.94 7.35
N VAL A 28 0.92 8.87 7.09
CA VAL A 28 0.55 9.25 5.72
C VAL A 28 1.71 9.98 5.07
N PRO A 29 2.36 9.43 4.02
CA PRO A 29 3.31 10.20 3.26
C PRO A 29 2.54 11.23 2.41
N ILE A 30 2.97 12.50 2.44
CA ILE A 30 2.34 13.59 1.67
C ILE A 30 3.35 14.13 0.66
N ASP A 31 3.03 13.95 -0.63
CA ASP A 31 3.80 14.55 -1.72
C ASP A 31 3.43 16.03 -1.86
N ALA A 32 4.32 16.88 -1.39
CA ALA A 32 4.20 18.33 -1.45
C ALA A 32 5.12 18.96 -2.53
N ARG A 33 5.59 18.17 -3.51
CA ARG A 33 6.37 18.69 -4.64
C ARG A 33 5.58 19.71 -5.45
N THR A 34 6.29 20.63 -6.08
CA THR A 34 5.70 21.54 -7.06
C THR A 34 5.13 20.75 -8.25
N ALA A 35 4.26 21.37 -9.03
CA ALA A 35 3.74 20.73 -10.25
C ALA A 35 4.86 20.39 -11.24
N GLU A 36 5.86 21.27 -11.34
CA GLU A 36 7.03 21.12 -12.19
C GLU A 36 7.92 19.93 -11.73
N ASP A 37 8.27 19.88 -10.45
CA ASP A 37 9.07 18.79 -9.87
C ASP A 37 8.36 17.44 -10.04
N PHE A 38 7.05 17.40 -9.84
CA PHE A 38 6.26 16.18 -10.01
C PHE A 38 6.17 15.76 -11.48
N ALA A 39 5.95 16.70 -12.41
CA ALA A 39 5.90 16.39 -13.84
C ALA A 39 7.24 15.85 -14.39
N ALA A 40 8.36 16.25 -13.78
CA ALA A 40 9.68 15.73 -14.14
C ALA A 40 9.89 14.26 -13.73
N ASP A 41 9.23 13.80 -12.66
CA ASP A 41 9.23 12.40 -12.22
C ASP A 41 7.87 12.07 -11.57
N PRO A 42 6.85 11.63 -12.36
CA PRO A 42 5.48 11.43 -11.87
C PRO A 42 5.32 10.09 -11.16
N ARG A 43 6.20 9.81 -10.21
CA ARG A 43 6.14 8.64 -9.32
C ARG A 43 6.00 9.08 -7.88
N PHE A 44 5.39 8.25 -7.07
CA PHE A 44 5.14 8.47 -5.64
C PHE A 44 5.97 7.56 -4.75
N ILE A 45 6.35 8.02 -3.58
CA ILE A 45 6.69 7.14 -2.46
C ILE A 45 5.42 6.33 -2.14
N PRO A 46 5.50 5.00 -1.97
CA PRO A 46 4.30 4.17 -1.76
C PRO A 46 3.38 4.67 -0.65
N GLY A 47 2.08 4.62 -0.89
CA GLY A 47 1.05 5.08 0.05
C GLY A 47 0.88 6.59 0.15
N SER A 48 1.53 7.37 -0.73
CA SER A 48 1.46 8.82 -0.70
C SER A 48 0.13 9.38 -1.21
N VAL A 49 -0.27 10.49 -0.57
CA VAL A 49 -1.28 11.40 -1.11
C VAL A 49 -0.60 12.69 -1.59
N ARG A 50 -1.01 13.18 -2.77
CA ARG A 50 -0.45 14.44 -3.30
C ARG A 50 -1.29 15.62 -2.84
N ARG A 51 -0.61 16.66 -2.33
CA ARG A 51 -1.21 17.95 -1.95
C ARG A 51 -0.29 19.11 -2.35
N PRO A 52 -0.83 20.21 -2.89
CA PRO A 52 -0.01 21.38 -3.25
C PRO A 52 0.72 21.94 -2.03
N GLY A 53 2.04 21.80 -1.96
CA GLY A 53 2.82 22.16 -0.77
C GLY A 53 2.76 23.65 -0.41
N LEU A 54 2.57 24.55 -1.39
CA LEU A 54 2.44 25.98 -1.17
C LEU A 54 1.05 26.40 -0.66
N ASP A 55 0.03 25.59 -0.89
CA ASP A 55 -1.36 25.83 -0.48
C ASP A 55 -1.75 25.06 0.78
N VAL A 56 -0.78 24.68 1.61
CA VAL A 56 -1.00 23.82 2.79
C VAL A 56 -2.12 24.29 3.70
N ARG A 57 -2.39 25.58 3.80
CA ARG A 57 -3.47 26.14 4.63
C ARG A 57 -4.86 25.69 4.17
N ALA A 58 -5.03 25.37 2.89
CA ALA A 58 -6.32 24.94 2.35
C ALA A 58 -6.69 23.51 2.72
N TRP A 59 -5.69 22.65 2.97
CA TRP A 59 -5.90 21.21 3.17
C TRP A 59 -5.33 20.65 4.49
N ALA A 60 -4.59 21.43 5.27
CA ALA A 60 -3.95 20.94 6.51
C ALA A 60 -4.94 20.29 7.49
N SER A 61 -6.17 20.81 7.58
CA SER A 61 -7.23 20.28 8.46
C SER A 61 -7.68 18.87 8.12
N GLU A 62 -7.49 18.38 6.89
CA GLU A 62 -7.79 17.00 6.47
C GLU A 62 -6.96 15.96 7.26
N PHE A 63 -5.83 16.40 7.82
CA PHE A 63 -4.88 15.55 8.54
C PHE A 63 -4.89 15.76 10.06
N THR A 64 -5.83 16.51 10.60
CA THR A 64 -5.97 16.68 12.06
C THR A 64 -6.03 15.33 12.76
N GLY A 65 -5.18 15.13 13.79
CA GLY A 65 -5.07 13.89 14.55
C GLY A 65 -4.31 12.76 13.84
N LYS A 66 -3.92 12.92 12.57
CA LYS A 66 -3.18 11.91 11.81
C LYS A 66 -1.67 12.08 11.97
N SER A 67 -0.93 10.96 11.89
CA SER A 67 0.52 10.96 11.74
C SER A 67 0.88 11.11 10.26
N THR A 68 1.78 12.04 9.91
CA THR A 68 2.12 12.37 8.52
C THR A 68 3.61 12.56 8.34
N VAL A 69 4.11 12.22 7.15
CA VAL A 69 5.47 12.52 6.70
C VAL A 69 5.39 13.30 5.41
N VAL A 70 5.79 14.56 5.43
CA VAL A 70 5.73 15.43 4.24
C VAL A 70 7.05 15.38 3.49
N TYR A 71 7.02 15.20 2.19
CA TYR A 71 8.19 15.33 1.35
C TYR A 71 7.96 16.31 0.19
N CYS A 72 8.99 17.03 -0.17
CA CYS A 72 9.10 17.76 -1.42
C CYS A 72 10.31 17.23 -2.19
N GLN A 73 10.75 17.89 -3.26
CA GLN A 73 11.86 17.39 -4.07
C GLN A 73 13.11 17.08 -3.24
N ARG A 74 13.52 18.00 -2.35
CA ARG A 74 14.77 17.91 -1.57
C ARG A 74 14.60 17.87 -0.05
N GLY A 75 13.36 17.71 0.45
CA GLY A 75 13.12 17.70 1.90
C GLY A 75 13.37 19.03 2.63
N LEU A 76 13.35 20.15 1.91
CA LEU A 76 13.72 21.48 2.44
C LEU A 76 12.48 22.36 2.72
N LYS A 77 12.56 23.65 2.34
CA LYS A 77 11.61 24.71 2.72
C LYS A 77 10.13 24.36 2.52
N ILE A 78 9.75 23.67 1.43
CA ILE A 78 8.35 23.37 1.15
C ILE A 78 7.82 22.32 2.11
N SER A 79 8.47 21.14 2.22
CA SER A 79 8.03 20.08 3.12
C SER A 79 8.14 20.45 4.59
N GLN A 80 9.18 21.17 5.00
CA GLN A 80 9.34 21.63 6.39
C GLN A 80 8.28 22.68 6.75
N GLY A 81 7.99 23.62 5.84
CA GLY A 81 6.93 24.61 6.02
C GLY A 81 5.54 23.95 6.06
N ALA A 82 5.26 23.01 5.15
CA ALA A 82 4.00 22.27 5.15
C ALA A 82 3.84 21.44 6.42
N ALA A 83 4.88 20.74 6.88
CA ALA A 83 4.84 20.02 8.15
C ALA A 83 4.57 20.93 9.36
N ALA A 84 5.12 22.15 9.36
CA ALA A 84 4.85 23.14 10.41
C ALA A 84 3.37 23.56 10.43
N TYR A 85 2.76 23.82 9.26
CA TYR A 85 1.33 24.15 9.17
C TYR A 85 0.42 22.97 9.56
N LEU A 86 0.78 21.75 9.19
CA LEU A 86 0.07 20.55 9.61
C LEU A 86 0.06 20.41 11.14
N ARG A 87 1.19 20.67 11.81
CA ARG A 87 1.25 20.69 13.29
C ARG A 87 0.35 21.76 13.89
N LEU A 88 0.29 22.95 13.30
CA LEU A 88 -0.65 24.00 13.72
C LEU A 88 -2.11 23.57 13.57
N ALA A 89 -2.42 22.72 12.57
CA ALA A 89 -3.75 22.13 12.36
C ALA A 89 -4.01 20.89 13.23
N GLY A 90 -3.09 20.50 14.12
CA GLY A 90 -3.25 19.39 15.06
C GLY A 90 -2.82 18.01 14.51
N ALA A 91 -2.08 17.95 13.41
CA ALA A 91 -1.47 16.72 12.92
C ALA A 91 -0.13 16.43 13.63
N GLN A 92 0.27 15.15 13.70
CA GLN A 92 1.63 14.75 14.05
C GLN A 92 2.46 14.71 12.76
N ALA A 93 3.11 15.82 12.40
CA ALA A 93 3.76 15.98 11.11
C ALA A 93 5.27 16.21 11.24
N VAL A 94 6.03 15.45 10.43
CA VAL A 94 7.47 15.60 10.25
C VAL A 94 7.79 15.72 8.76
N ALA A 95 8.97 16.25 8.39
CA ALA A 95 9.42 16.26 7.01
C ALA A 95 10.39 15.10 6.76
N LEU A 96 10.37 14.55 5.53
CA LEU A 96 11.31 13.52 5.10
C LEU A 96 12.66 14.16 4.79
N GLU A 97 13.71 13.68 5.42
CA GLU A 97 15.08 14.09 5.18
C GLU A 97 15.49 13.77 3.72
N GLY A 98 16.06 14.77 3.03
CA GLY A 98 16.46 14.64 1.63
C GLY A 98 15.31 14.53 0.62
N GLY A 99 14.06 14.34 1.08
CA GLY A 99 12.86 14.33 0.25
C GLY A 99 12.80 13.22 -0.79
N PHE A 100 12.13 13.49 -1.90
CA PHE A 100 11.95 12.56 -3.01
C PHE A 100 13.27 12.15 -3.69
N GLU A 101 14.20 13.09 -3.85
CA GLU A 101 15.50 12.80 -4.48
C GLU A 101 16.26 11.73 -3.72
N SER A 102 16.42 11.90 -2.41
CA SER A 102 17.15 10.92 -1.61
C SER A 102 16.43 9.56 -1.52
N TRP A 103 15.10 9.53 -1.53
CA TRP A 103 14.34 8.28 -1.63
C TRP A 103 14.63 7.54 -2.95
N ARG A 104 14.61 8.27 -4.06
CA ARG A 104 14.94 7.75 -5.39
C ARG A 104 16.39 7.28 -5.51
N GLU A 105 17.34 8.07 -5.00
CA GLU A 105 18.77 7.75 -5.01
C GLU A 105 19.11 6.52 -4.15
N ALA A 106 18.35 6.27 -3.12
CA ALA A 106 18.43 5.05 -2.32
C ALA A 106 17.89 3.80 -3.04
N GLY A 107 17.38 3.93 -4.28
CA GLY A 107 16.86 2.82 -5.08
C GLY A 107 15.58 2.20 -4.52
N LEU A 108 14.84 2.94 -3.69
CA LEU A 108 13.61 2.45 -3.06
C LEU A 108 12.43 2.50 -4.02
N ALA A 109 11.41 1.67 -3.75
CA ALA A 109 10.23 1.55 -4.58
C ALA A 109 9.54 2.91 -4.80
N LEU A 110 9.11 3.13 -6.05
CA LEU A 110 8.38 4.31 -6.49
C LEU A 110 7.23 3.89 -7.38
N VAL A 111 6.02 4.28 -7.03
CA VAL A 111 4.79 3.92 -7.73
C VAL A 111 4.52 4.91 -8.86
N PRO A 112 4.46 4.49 -10.15
CA PRO A 112 4.13 5.37 -11.26
C PRO A 112 2.67 5.86 -11.16
N GLU A 113 2.44 7.17 -11.33
CA GLU A 113 1.09 7.75 -11.35
C GLU A 113 0.20 7.10 -12.41
N ALA A 114 0.75 6.86 -13.59
CA ALA A 114 0.03 6.25 -14.71
C ALA A 114 -0.46 4.82 -14.44
N ALA A 115 0.11 4.12 -13.46
CA ALA A 115 -0.30 2.78 -13.05
C ALA A 115 -1.36 2.79 -11.94
N ILE A 116 -1.69 3.97 -11.39
CA ILE A 116 -2.78 4.14 -10.43
C ILE A 116 -4.04 4.51 -11.21
N GLY A 117 -5.13 3.80 -11.02
CA GLY A 117 -6.41 4.11 -11.67
C GLY A 117 -6.91 5.54 -11.37
N SER A 118 -7.96 5.96 -12.07
CA SER A 118 -8.59 7.26 -11.85
C SER A 118 -9.06 7.43 -10.41
N ARG A 119 -9.04 8.69 -9.93
CA ARG A 119 -9.48 9.05 -8.59
C ARG A 119 -10.79 9.84 -8.67
N ASP A 120 -11.64 9.68 -7.67
CA ASP A 120 -12.85 10.51 -7.50
C ASP A 120 -12.52 11.91 -6.97
N ASP A 121 -13.54 12.75 -6.79
CA ASP A 121 -13.40 14.11 -6.28
C ASP A 121 -12.85 14.18 -4.83
N GLN A 122 -12.85 13.05 -4.12
CA GLN A 122 -12.26 12.91 -2.79
C GLN A 122 -10.82 12.36 -2.85
N GLY A 123 -10.31 12.10 -4.06
CA GLY A 123 -8.97 11.56 -4.28
C GLY A 123 -8.84 10.05 -4.08
N ARG A 124 -9.96 9.32 -4.00
CA ARG A 124 -9.99 7.87 -3.78
C ARG A 124 -10.05 7.11 -5.10
N THR A 125 -9.37 5.98 -5.16
CA THR A 125 -9.50 5.01 -6.24
C THR A 125 -10.67 4.06 -6.00
N HIS A 126 -11.33 3.66 -7.08
CA HIS A 126 -12.46 2.71 -7.03
C HIS A 126 -12.07 1.42 -7.76
N TRP A 127 -12.33 0.29 -7.12
CA TRP A 127 -11.97 -1.03 -7.61
C TRP A 127 -13.18 -1.95 -7.58
N VAL A 128 -13.29 -2.85 -8.54
CA VAL A 128 -14.39 -3.80 -8.60
C VAL A 128 -13.89 -5.20 -8.94
N THR A 129 -14.43 -6.20 -8.25
CA THR A 129 -14.15 -7.60 -8.48
C THR A 129 -15.34 -8.48 -8.11
N ARG A 130 -15.16 -9.79 -8.28
CA ARG A 130 -16.20 -10.79 -7.99
C ARG A 130 -16.47 -10.90 -6.48
N ALA A 131 -17.74 -11.06 -6.12
CA ALA A 131 -18.19 -11.35 -4.76
C ALA A 131 -17.53 -12.63 -4.18
N ARG A 132 -17.64 -12.81 -2.88
CA ARG A 132 -17.03 -13.92 -2.11
C ARG A 132 -15.50 -13.93 -2.27
N PRO A 133 -14.81 -12.85 -1.86
CA PRO A 133 -13.38 -12.68 -2.08
C PRO A 133 -12.56 -13.75 -1.36
N LYS A 134 -11.54 -14.27 -2.05
CA LYS A 134 -10.56 -15.21 -1.49
C LYS A 134 -9.19 -14.88 -2.05
N VAL A 135 -8.15 -15.20 -1.32
CA VAL A 135 -6.74 -15.01 -1.67
C VAL A 135 -6.49 -13.68 -2.41
N ASP A 136 -6.38 -13.68 -3.73
CA ASP A 136 -6.06 -12.50 -4.56
C ASP A 136 -7.07 -11.35 -4.37
N ARG A 137 -8.37 -11.65 -4.25
CA ARG A 137 -9.42 -10.64 -4.03
C ARG A 137 -9.45 -10.05 -2.63
N ILE A 138 -8.51 -10.47 -1.75
CA ILE A 138 -8.18 -9.81 -0.48
C ILE A 138 -6.75 -9.28 -0.52
N ALA A 139 -5.79 -10.01 -1.11
CA ALA A 139 -4.40 -9.59 -1.24
C ALA A 139 -4.26 -8.29 -2.04
N CYS A 140 -4.94 -8.20 -3.21
CA CYS A 140 -4.91 -6.99 -4.03
C CYS A 140 -5.49 -5.77 -3.31
N PRO A 141 -6.68 -5.81 -2.69
CA PRO A 141 -7.17 -4.74 -1.82
C PRO A 141 -6.22 -4.37 -0.69
N TRP A 142 -5.56 -5.36 -0.05
CA TRP A 142 -4.56 -5.10 0.97
C TRP A 142 -3.38 -4.32 0.40
N LEU A 143 -2.83 -4.75 -0.73
CA LEU A 143 -1.73 -4.07 -1.42
C LEU A 143 -2.11 -2.63 -1.78
N ILE A 144 -3.30 -2.45 -2.35
CA ILE A 144 -3.83 -1.14 -2.73
C ILE A 144 -3.90 -0.22 -1.50
N ARG A 145 -4.53 -0.66 -0.42
CA ARG A 145 -4.70 0.17 0.79
C ARG A 145 -3.38 0.45 1.52
N ARG A 146 -2.40 -0.43 1.43
CA ARG A 146 -1.12 -0.26 2.15
C ARG A 146 -0.08 0.53 1.36
N PHE A 147 -0.12 0.47 0.02
CA PHE A 147 0.95 1.00 -0.81
C PHE A 147 0.49 2.03 -1.85
N ILE A 148 -0.80 2.12 -2.16
CA ILE A 148 -1.33 2.96 -3.25
C ILE A 148 -2.30 4.01 -2.75
N ASP A 149 -3.39 3.56 -2.13
CA ASP A 149 -4.48 4.42 -1.68
C ASP A 149 -5.19 3.82 -0.47
N ARG A 150 -4.94 4.35 0.71
CA ARG A 150 -5.51 3.85 1.97
C ARG A 150 -7.02 3.98 2.07
N ASP A 151 -7.60 4.92 1.32
CA ASP A 151 -9.02 5.23 1.30
C ASP A 151 -9.74 4.59 0.09
N ALA A 152 -9.05 3.66 -0.62
CA ALA A 152 -9.58 2.95 -1.78
C ALA A 152 -10.92 2.26 -1.48
N VAL A 153 -11.85 2.40 -2.40
CA VAL A 153 -13.20 1.84 -2.36
C VAL A 153 -13.24 0.53 -3.14
N PHE A 154 -13.79 -0.53 -2.54
CA PHE A 154 -13.92 -1.83 -3.18
C PHE A 154 -15.39 -2.22 -3.35
N LEU A 155 -15.73 -2.63 -4.57
CA LEU A 155 -17.05 -3.12 -4.95
C LEU A 155 -16.95 -4.63 -5.24
N PHE A 156 -17.75 -5.41 -4.54
CA PHE A 156 -17.87 -6.86 -4.76
C PHE A 156 -19.22 -7.17 -5.39
N VAL A 157 -19.19 -7.74 -6.60
CA VAL A 157 -20.42 -7.94 -7.41
C VAL A 157 -20.43 -9.34 -8.03
N GLN A 158 -21.56 -9.73 -8.64
CA GLN A 158 -21.61 -10.98 -9.41
C GLN A 158 -20.56 -10.96 -10.54
N ALA A 159 -19.97 -12.13 -10.84
CA ALA A 159 -18.90 -12.21 -11.83
C ALA A 159 -19.29 -11.65 -13.21
N SER A 160 -20.53 -11.86 -13.64
CA SER A 160 -21.08 -11.33 -14.90
C SER A 160 -21.19 -9.82 -14.94
N GLU A 161 -21.25 -9.17 -13.78
CA GLU A 161 -21.50 -7.73 -13.66
C GLU A 161 -20.25 -6.88 -13.50
N VAL A 162 -19.07 -7.50 -13.27
CA VAL A 162 -17.83 -6.78 -12.92
C VAL A 162 -17.47 -5.72 -13.96
N LEU A 163 -17.44 -6.06 -15.25
CA LEU A 163 -17.07 -5.10 -16.30
C LEU A 163 -18.12 -4.00 -16.51
N ALA A 164 -19.41 -4.34 -16.41
CA ALA A 164 -20.49 -3.37 -16.52
C ALA A 164 -20.49 -2.37 -15.34
N VAL A 165 -20.22 -2.87 -14.12
CA VAL A 165 -20.07 -2.01 -12.93
C VAL A 165 -18.80 -1.16 -13.04
N ALA A 166 -17.68 -1.73 -13.54
CA ALA A 166 -16.46 -0.96 -13.78
C ALA A 166 -16.73 0.25 -14.68
N GLU A 167 -17.35 0.04 -15.82
CA GLU A 167 -17.71 1.09 -16.77
C GLU A 167 -18.67 2.12 -16.16
N ARG A 168 -19.72 1.65 -15.50
CA ARG A 168 -20.79 2.51 -14.99
C ARG A 168 -20.36 3.41 -13.86
N PHE A 169 -19.47 2.92 -12.99
CA PHE A 169 -19.06 3.60 -11.76
C PHE A 169 -17.62 4.14 -11.82
N GLY A 170 -16.94 4.02 -12.98
CA GLY A 170 -15.55 4.46 -13.10
C GLY A 170 -14.59 3.67 -12.20
N ALA A 171 -14.91 2.40 -11.90
CA ALA A 171 -14.09 1.55 -11.07
C ALA A 171 -13.11 0.72 -11.92
N THR A 172 -11.92 0.44 -11.38
CA THR A 172 -10.92 -0.41 -12.02
C THR A 172 -11.23 -1.88 -11.74
N PRO A 173 -11.51 -2.71 -12.78
CA PRO A 173 -11.77 -4.13 -12.59
C PRO A 173 -10.46 -4.89 -12.34
N PHE A 174 -10.50 -5.91 -11.45
CA PHE A 174 -9.37 -6.79 -11.18
C PHE A 174 -9.81 -8.23 -10.87
N ASP A 175 -8.90 -9.17 -11.07
CA ASP A 175 -9.08 -10.62 -10.86
C ASP A 175 -10.37 -11.14 -11.52
N THR A 176 -10.58 -10.78 -12.78
CA THR A 176 -11.69 -11.26 -13.62
C THR A 176 -11.30 -11.27 -15.08
N GLU A 177 -11.91 -12.14 -15.86
CA GLU A 177 -11.69 -12.21 -17.30
C GLU A 177 -11.99 -10.87 -17.98
N GLY A 178 -11.11 -10.42 -18.87
CA GLY A 178 -11.22 -9.13 -19.57
C GLY A 178 -10.69 -7.93 -18.78
N ALA A 179 -10.31 -8.07 -17.52
CA ALA A 179 -9.66 -7.01 -16.76
C ALA A 179 -8.17 -6.88 -17.14
N VAL A 180 -7.65 -5.66 -17.09
CA VAL A 180 -6.21 -5.38 -17.24
C VAL A 180 -5.41 -6.03 -16.10
N TRP A 181 -5.95 -5.95 -14.89
CA TRP A 181 -5.38 -6.55 -13.70
C TRP A 181 -5.93 -7.97 -13.53
N ASN A 182 -5.20 -8.94 -14.07
CA ASN A 182 -5.61 -10.35 -14.06
C ASN A 182 -4.37 -11.26 -14.02
N HIS A 183 -4.60 -12.54 -13.90
CA HIS A 183 -3.55 -13.57 -14.01
C HIS A 183 -2.80 -13.47 -15.33
N ALA A 184 -1.48 -13.61 -15.29
CA ALA A 184 -0.61 -13.66 -16.47
C ALA A 184 0.35 -14.85 -16.40
N GLY A 185 0.07 -15.89 -17.17
CA GLY A 185 0.87 -17.13 -17.12
C GLY A 185 0.77 -17.82 -15.75
N GLU A 186 1.90 -18.00 -15.08
CA GLU A 186 1.97 -18.59 -13.73
C GLU A 186 1.76 -17.57 -12.60
N ASN A 187 1.70 -16.28 -12.94
CA ASN A 187 1.55 -15.17 -11.99
C ASN A 187 0.07 -14.92 -11.71
N CYS A 188 -0.26 -14.64 -10.45
CA CYS A 188 -1.59 -14.21 -10.04
C CYS A 188 -1.76 -12.68 -10.19
N THR A 189 -2.96 -12.17 -9.95
CA THR A 189 -3.26 -10.74 -10.09
C THR A 189 -2.41 -9.88 -9.16
N PHE A 190 -2.11 -10.36 -7.97
CA PHE A 190 -1.24 -9.70 -7.00
C PHE A 190 0.17 -9.46 -7.59
N ASP A 191 0.74 -10.45 -8.27
CA ASP A 191 2.06 -10.32 -8.92
C ASP A 191 2.04 -9.26 -10.03
N ALA A 192 1.00 -9.25 -10.87
CA ALA A 192 0.85 -8.26 -11.93
C ALA A 192 0.80 -6.82 -11.39
N MET A 193 0.10 -6.62 -10.27
CA MET A 193 0.05 -5.31 -9.60
C MET A 193 1.42 -4.93 -9.01
N LEU A 194 2.14 -5.86 -8.38
CA LEU A 194 3.47 -5.60 -7.83
C LEU A 194 4.44 -5.12 -8.90
N GLU A 195 4.49 -5.82 -10.03
CA GLU A 195 5.37 -5.48 -11.16
C GLU A 195 5.05 -4.08 -11.70
N ALA A 196 3.79 -3.79 -11.97
CA ALA A 196 3.36 -2.51 -12.54
C ALA A 196 3.61 -1.32 -11.59
N TRP A 197 3.59 -1.55 -10.27
CA TRP A 197 3.85 -0.52 -9.27
C TRP A 197 5.31 -0.48 -8.79
N GLY A 198 6.20 -1.33 -9.34
CA GLY A 198 7.61 -1.37 -8.96
C GLY A 198 7.83 -1.78 -7.50
N LEU A 199 6.94 -2.59 -6.95
CA LEU A 199 6.99 -3.07 -5.57
C LEU A 199 7.66 -4.45 -5.43
N ASP A 200 7.85 -5.16 -6.52
CA ASP A 200 8.42 -6.51 -6.60
C ASP A 200 9.89 -6.59 -6.17
N ALA A 201 10.61 -5.47 -6.23
CA ALA A 201 12.00 -5.38 -5.78
C ALA A 201 12.15 -5.40 -4.24
N ASP A 202 11.07 -5.17 -3.46
CA ASP A 202 11.14 -5.26 -2.00
C ASP A 202 11.15 -6.72 -1.55
N PRO A 203 12.18 -7.20 -0.81
CA PRO A 203 12.32 -8.60 -0.44
C PRO A 203 11.17 -9.14 0.42
N ALA A 204 10.57 -8.31 1.27
CA ALA A 204 9.46 -8.72 2.12
C ALA A 204 8.18 -8.90 1.28
N ILE A 205 7.92 -7.96 0.36
CA ILE A 205 6.79 -8.05 -0.56
C ILE A 205 6.98 -9.24 -1.50
N ALA A 206 8.16 -9.45 -2.06
CA ALA A 206 8.47 -10.59 -2.92
C ALA A 206 8.25 -11.94 -2.18
N ARG A 207 8.58 -12.00 -0.88
CA ARG A 207 8.31 -13.18 -0.04
C ARG A 207 6.82 -13.40 0.14
N LEU A 208 6.06 -12.35 0.45
CA LEU A 208 4.60 -12.42 0.56
C LEU A 208 3.96 -12.83 -0.77
N ALA A 209 4.43 -12.31 -1.90
CA ALA A 209 3.93 -12.64 -3.24
C ALA A 209 4.04 -14.15 -3.54
N ARG A 210 5.11 -14.80 -3.13
CA ARG A 210 5.25 -16.26 -3.28
C ARG A 210 4.17 -17.03 -2.49
N VAL A 211 3.84 -16.57 -1.28
CA VAL A 211 2.78 -17.18 -0.46
C VAL A 211 1.42 -16.98 -1.12
N VAL A 212 1.13 -15.75 -1.58
CA VAL A 212 -0.13 -15.42 -2.26
C VAL A 212 -0.28 -16.22 -3.54
N ARG A 213 0.74 -16.23 -4.41
CA ARG A 213 0.73 -17.00 -5.66
C ARG A 213 0.52 -18.48 -5.40
N GLY A 214 1.25 -19.08 -4.45
CA GLY A 214 1.08 -20.49 -4.11
C GLY A 214 -0.32 -20.83 -3.64
N ALA A 215 -0.94 -19.94 -2.88
CA ALA A 215 -2.31 -20.10 -2.38
C ALA A 215 -3.37 -19.91 -3.49
N ASP A 216 -3.18 -18.93 -4.35
CA ASP A 216 -4.17 -18.56 -5.37
C ASP A 216 -4.14 -19.50 -6.58
N THR A 217 -2.96 -19.90 -7.03
CA THR A 217 -2.79 -20.80 -8.20
C THR A 217 -2.85 -22.29 -7.85
N GLY A 218 -3.11 -22.64 -6.58
CA GLY A 218 -3.16 -24.04 -6.14
C GLY A 218 -1.78 -24.73 -6.14
N ARG A 219 -0.72 -23.97 -6.00
CA ARG A 219 0.69 -24.43 -5.97
C ARG A 219 1.31 -24.27 -4.58
N PRO A 220 0.87 -25.03 -3.56
CA PRO A 220 1.38 -24.90 -2.19
C PRO A 220 2.88 -25.27 -2.06
N ASP A 221 3.46 -25.88 -3.08
CA ASP A 221 4.88 -26.19 -3.20
C ASP A 221 5.76 -24.93 -3.34
N ILE A 222 5.19 -23.79 -3.78
CA ILE A 222 5.92 -22.53 -3.96
C ILE A 222 6.36 -21.90 -2.63
N ALA A 223 5.51 -22.02 -1.59
CA ALA A 223 5.78 -21.53 -0.25
C ALA A 223 5.04 -22.37 0.80
N ALA A 224 5.72 -22.74 1.87
CA ALA A 224 5.14 -23.61 2.91
C ALA A 224 3.89 -22.97 3.58
N GLU A 225 3.84 -21.66 3.67
CA GLU A 225 2.75 -20.87 4.25
C GLU A 225 1.49 -20.82 3.37
N ALA A 226 1.60 -21.14 2.08
CA ALA A 226 0.50 -21.05 1.11
C ALA A 226 -0.70 -21.91 1.52
N ALA A 227 -0.48 -23.14 2.00
CA ALA A 227 -1.55 -24.02 2.45
C ALA A 227 -2.31 -23.44 3.65
N GLY A 228 -1.58 -22.76 4.58
CA GLY A 228 -2.17 -22.05 5.72
C GLY A 228 -3.04 -20.89 5.26
N LEU A 229 -2.57 -20.09 4.30
CA LEU A 229 -3.35 -18.98 3.75
C LEU A 229 -4.63 -19.45 3.06
N VAL A 230 -4.58 -20.55 2.31
CA VAL A 230 -5.79 -21.18 1.71
C VAL A 230 -6.79 -21.58 2.78
N ALA A 231 -6.34 -22.23 3.85
CA ALA A 231 -7.22 -22.68 4.94
C ALA A 231 -7.89 -21.48 5.64
N LEU A 232 -7.12 -20.44 5.99
CA LEU A 232 -7.63 -19.21 6.59
C LEU A 232 -8.62 -18.49 5.68
N SER A 233 -8.28 -18.34 4.38
CA SER A 233 -9.14 -17.65 3.42
C SER A 233 -10.49 -18.36 3.21
N ARG A 234 -10.48 -19.70 3.15
CA ARG A 234 -11.70 -20.52 3.06
C ARG A 234 -12.53 -20.45 4.34
N GLY A 235 -11.88 -20.54 5.50
CA GLY A 235 -12.52 -20.42 6.80
C GLY A 235 -13.18 -19.06 6.99
N LEU A 236 -12.49 -18.00 6.66
CA LEU A 236 -13.02 -16.62 6.74
C LEU A 236 -14.24 -16.45 5.83
N SER A 237 -14.16 -16.93 4.58
CA SER A 237 -15.28 -16.91 3.65
C SER A 237 -16.48 -17.78 4.08
N ALA A 238 -16.28 -18.80 4.90
CA ALA A 238 -17.36 -19.61 5.45
C ALA A 238 -18.02 -18.95 6.66
N LEU A 239 -17.28 -18.13 7.40
CA LEU A 239 -17.75 -17.46 8.61
C LEU A 239 -18.46 -16.13 8.35
N ILE A 240 -18.11 -15.45 7.24
CA ILE A 240 -18.54 -14.09 6.97
C ILE A 240 -19.18 -14.02 5.58
N ASP A 241 -20.46 -13.68 5.54
CA ASP A 241 -21.22 -13.56 4.29
C ASP A 241 -21.09 -12.17 3.65
N ASP A 242 -20.83 -11.13 4.45
CA ASP A 242 -20.61 -9.76 3.97
C ASP A 242 -19.18 -9.60 3.46
N ASP A 243 -19.03 -9.28 2.17
CA ASP A 243 -17.74 -9.23 1.49
C ASP A 243 -16.83 -8.10 2.01
N LEU A 244 -17.39 -6.95 2.41
CA LEU A 244 -16.62 -5.85 2.99
C LEU A 244 -16.11 -6.21 4.39
N ARG A 245 -16.94 -6.83 5.21
CA ARG A 245 -16.49 -7.34 6.51
C ARG A 245 -15.45 -8.44 6.35
N GLN A 246 -15.61 -9.31 5.35
CA GLN A 246 -14.61 -10.33 5.04
C GLN A 246 -13.28 -9.69 4.62
N LEU A 247 -13.31 -8.63 3.80
CA LEU A 247 -12.12 -7.86 3.45
C LEU A 247 -11.44 -7.29 4.69
N GLU A 248 -12.17 -6.60 5.58
CA GLU A 248 -11.58 -6.00 6.78
C GLU A 248 -10.90 -7.02 7.70
N GLN A 249 -11.51 -8.21 7.87
CA GLN A 249 -10.86 -9.29 8.64
C GLN A 249 -9.67 -9.90 7.89
N GLY A 250 -9.76 -10.01 6.58
CA GLY A 250 -8.68 -10.45 5.72
C GLY A 250 -7.46 -9.53 5.77
N MET A 251 -7.67 -8.21 5.83
CA MET A 251 -6.60 -7.21 5.95
C MET A 251 -5.65 -7.55 7.11
N VAL A 252 -6.18 -7.98 8.26
CA VAL A 252 -5.37 -8.32 9.44
C VAL A 252 -4.47 -9.54 9.17
N ILE A 253 -4.97 -10.52 8.41
CA ILE A 253 -4.19 -11.71 8.02
C ILE A 253 -3.00 -11.30 7.14
N TYR A 254 -3.23 -10.44 6.15
CA TYR A 254 -2.17 -9.97 5.26
C TYR A 254 -1.19 -9.02 5.96
N ASP A 255 -1.64 -8.19 6.90
CA ASP A 255 -0.76 -7.40 7.77
C ASP A 255 0.17 -8.31 8.59
N ALA A 256 -0.36 -9.40 9.14
CA ALA A 256 0.44 -10.37 9.90
C ALA A 256 1.45 -11.12 8.99
N LEU A 257 1.04 -11.53 7.80
CA LEU A 257 1.93 -12.16 6.81
C LEU A 257 3.03 -11.20 6.35
N TYR A 258 2.71 -9.93 6.12
CA TYR A 258 3.69 -8.93 5.74
C TYR A 258 4.68 -8.65 6.89
N ALA A 259 4.20 -8.52 8.12
CA ALA A 259 5.06 -8.37 9.29
C ALA A 259 6.00 -9.57 9.47
N TRP A 260 5.49 -10.80 9.26
CA TRP A 260 6.32 -12.02 9.22
C TRP A 260 7.37 -11.93 8.10
N ALA A 261 6.97 -11.53 6.90
CA ALA A 261 7.87 -11.43 5.76
C ALA A 261 9.00 -10.42 5.98
N CYS A 262 8.71 -9.29 6.63
CA CYS A 262 9.71 -8.28 7.03
C CYS A 262 10.73 -8.82 8.04
N ASN A 263 10.34 -9.75 8.92
CA ASN A 263 11.16 -10.25 10.01
C ASN A 263 11.72 -11.66 9.77
N ALA A 264 11.51 -12.24 8.59
CA ALA A 264 11.83 -13.65 8.34
C ALA A 264 13.31 -14.02 8.53
N GLU A 265 14.23 -13.10 8.24
CA GLU A 265 15.66 -13.33 8.47
C GLU A 265 15.98 -13.40 9.96
N ALA A 266 15.42 -12.50 10.76
CA ALA A 266 15.59 -12.50 12.21
C ALA A 266 14.95 -13.74 12.87
N LEU A 267 13.77 -14.15 12.39
CA LEU A 267 13.06 -15.35 12.87
C LEU A 267 13.81 -16.64 12.50
N SER A 268 14.42 -16.71 11.32
CA SER A 268 15.24 -17.86 10.90
C SER A 268 16.48 -18.00 11.77
N ALA A 269 17.16 -16.90 12.09
CA ALA A 269 18.33 -16.89 12.97
C ALA A 269 17.97 -17.31 14.42
N ALA A 270 16.83 -16.85 14.94
CA ALA A 270 16.35 -17.21 16.27
C ALA A 270 16.00 -18.71 16.39
N ASN A 271 15.37 -19.30 15.36
CA ASN A 271 15.05 -20.72 15.33
C ASN A 271 16.28 -21.62 15.22
N LEU A 272 17.33 -21.20 14.53
CA LEU A 272 18.59 -21.92 14.47
C LEU A 272 19.35 -21.87 15.81
N GLY A 273 19.24 -20.76 16.54
CA GLY A 273 19.84 -20.62 17.89
C GLY A 273 19.08 -21.37 19.00
N ALA A 274 17.81 -21.70 18.81
CA ALA A 274 17.00 -22.46 19.77
C ALA A 274 17.12 -23.98 19.57
N ALA A 275 17.71 -24.45 18.47
CA ALA A 275 17.92 -25.86 18.13
C ALA A 275 19.35 -26.34 18.41
N ALA A 276 20.22 -25.47 18.93
CA ALA A 276 21.59 -25.75 19.36
C ALA A 276 21.70 -25.72 20.90
#